data_69f4d49b24e90b750ba4bb3a31066efd
#
_entry.id   69f4d49b24e90b750ba4bb3a31066efd
#
_cell.length_a   1.000
_cell.length_b   1.000
_cell.length_c   1.000
_cell.angle_alpha   90.00
_cell.angle_beta   90.00
_cell.angle_gamma   90.00
#
_symmetry.space_group_name_H-M   'P 1'
#
loop_
_entity.id
_entity.type
_entity.pdbx_description
1 polymer ?
#
loop_
_entity_poly.entity_id
_entity_poly.type
_entity_poly.pdbx_seq_one_letter_code
_entity_poly.pdbx_strand_id
1 'polypeptide(L)'
;MSKPTFVISCPFDTYSGYGARSRDIVKSIIETGKYDVKLMAQRWGATSWGFCKDHKEWNFLLEHQLPENRLTAQPDIWMQITIPNEFQAVGKYNIGCTAGIEATVCKPEWIEGMNRMNMNWVSSKFSKKIFEDVSYSKQDPKTKQTIAEVKLIAPIEVVF
;
A
#
# COMPACT_ATOMS: atom_id res chain seq x y z
N MET A 1 -18.46 -18.74 -11.86
CA MET A 1 -18.41 -17.31 -11.51
C MET A 1 -16.99 -16.78 -11.66
N SER A 2 -16.86 -15.58 -12.18
CA SER A 2 -15.55 -14.94 -12.28
C SER A 2 -15.03 -14.54 -10.90
N LYS A 3 -13.72 -14.62 -10.71
CA LYS A 3 -13.07 -14.20 -9.46
C LYS A 3 -13.07 -12.69 -9.37
N PRO A 4 -13.17 -12.12 -8.14
CA PRO A 4 -12.99 -10.68 -7.97
C PRO A 4 -11.63 -10.22 -8.46
N THR A 5 -11.59 -9.06 -9.11
CA THR A 5 -10.34 -8.47 -9.58
C THR A 5 -9.60 -7.82 -8.41
N PHE A 6 -8.37 -8.23 -8.20
CA PHE A 6 -7.49 -7.71 -7.15
C PHE A 6 -6.28 -7.06 -7.80
N VAL A 7 -6.26 -5.72 -7.86
CA VAL A 7 -5.13 -4.99 -8.43
C VAL A 7 -4.20 -4.53 -7.31
N ILE A 8 -2.92 -4.82 -7.45
CA ILE A 8 -1.89 -4.44 -6.47
C ILE A 8 -0.89 -3.52 -7.15
N SER A 9 -0.84 -2.27 -6.68
CA SER A 9 0.16 -1.30 -7.11
C SER A 9 1.33 -1.34 -6.11
N CYS A 10 2.48 -1.77 -6.57
CA CYS A 10 3.62 -2.00 -5.69
C CYS A 10 4.93 -2.05 -6.47
N PRO A 11 6.07 -1.85 -5.79
CA PRO A 11 7.38 -1.95 -6.43
C PRO A 11 7.89 -3.39 -6.53
N PHE A 12 7.07 -4.31 -7.02
CA PHE A 12 7.38 -5.75 -7.07
C PHE A 12 8.62 -6.08 -7.92
N ASP A 13 8.93 -5.23 -8.88
CA ASP A 13 10.01 -5.47 -9.85
C ASP A 13 11.29 -4.71 -9.52
N THR A 14 11.41 -4.17 -8.31
CA THR A 14 12.57 -3.38 -7.89
C THR A 14 13.49 -4.16 -6.97
N TYR A 15 14.77 -3.76 -6.95
CA TYR A 15 15.79 -4.26 -6.03
C TYR A 15 15.75 -3.43 -4.73
N SER A 16 14.68 -3.62 -3.92
CA SER A 16 14.49 -2.87 -2.68
C SER A 16 13.82 -3.73 -1.62
N GLY A 17 13.85 -3.28 -0.37
CA GLY A 17 13.14 -3.92 0.74
C GLY A 17 11.63 -3.94 0.51
N TYR A 18 11.07 -2.84 0.02
CA TYR A 18 9.66 -2.78 -0.37
C TYR A 18 9.35 -3.71 -1.55
N GLY A 19 10.30 -3.87 -2.48
CA GLY A 19 10.17 -4.83 -3.58
C GLY A 19 10.09 -6.26 -3.06
N ALA A 20 10.97 -6.64 -2.14
CA ALA A 20 10.96 -7.98 -1.54
C ALA A 20 9.65 -8.27 -0.81
N ARG A 21 9.19 -7.33 0.00
CA ARG A 21 7.92 -7.50 0.73
C ARG A 21 6.73 -7.55 -0.22
N SER A 22 6.75 -6.72 -1.26
CA SER A 22 5.70 -6.73 -2.29
C SER A 22 5.58 -8.08 -2.96
N ARG A 23 6.71 -8.67 -3.35
CA ARG A 23 6.74 -9.98 -4.01
C ARG A 23 6.15 -11.06 -3.11
N ASP A 24 6.50 -11.06 -1.82
CA ASP A 24 5.99 -12.04 -0.86
C ASP A 24 4.48 -11.91 -0.66
N ILE A 25 3.98 -10.69 -0.52
CA ILE A 25 2.54 -10.43 -0.35
C ILE A 25 1.77 -10.84 -1.60
N VAL A 26 2.25 -10.43 -2.78
CA VAL A 26 1.59 -10.76 -4.06
C VAL A 26 1.54 -12.27 -4.27
N LYS A 27 2.65 -12.96 -4.04
CA LYS A 27 2.71 -14.42 -4.16
C LYS A 27 1.69 -15.10 -3.25
N SER A 28 1.60 -14.66 -2.00
CA SER A 28 0.64 -15.20 -1.03
C SER A 28 -0.80 -15.02 -1.49
N ILE A 29 -1.14 -13.87 -2.04
CA ILE A 29 -2.49 -13.58 -2.54
C ILE A 29 -2.80 -14.45 -3.77
N ILE A 30 -1.86 -14.58 -4.70
CA ILE A 30 -2.02 -15.43 -5.90
C ILE A 30 -2.24 -16.90 -5.48
N GLU A 31 -1.49 -17.37 -4.49
CA GLU A 31 -1.57 -18.75 -4.02
C GLU A 31 -2.92 -19.10 -3.38
N THR A 32 -3.69 -18.10 -2.90
CA THR A 32 -5.05 -18.37 -2.39
C THR A 32 -5.99 -18.89 -3.48
N GLY A 33 -5.72 -18.55 -4.74
CA GLY A 33 -6.57 -18.92 -5.87
C GLY A 33 -7.96 -18.29 -5.88
N LYS A 34 -8.22 -17.32 -4.99
CA LYS A 34 -9.55 -16.70 -4.81
C LYS A 34 -9.77 -15.45 -5.67
N TYR A 35 -8.70 -14.88 -6.23
CA TYR A 35 -8.75 -13.58 -6.90
C TYR A 35 -8.11 -13.64 -8.28
N ASP A 36 -8.60 -12.79 -9.19
CA ASP A 36 -7.92 -12.48 -10.44
C ASP A 36 -6.93 -11.35 -10.15
N VAL A 37 -5.67 -11.72 -9.91
CA VAL A 37 -4.63 -10.79 -9.48
C VAL A 37 -3.99 -10.11 -10.67
N LYS A 38 -3.98 -8.77 -10.65
CA LYS A 38 -3.30 -7.94 -11.64
C LYS A 38 -2.33 -7.01 -10.91
N LEU A 39 -1.22 -6.70 -11.55
CA LEU A 39 -0.15 -5.91 -10.96
C LEU A 39 0.09 -4.63 -11.73
N MET A 40 0.30 -3.55 -10.99
CA MET A 40 0.82 -2.29 -11.51
C MET A 40 2.19 -2.05 -10.91
N ALA A 41 3.20 -1.93 -11.77
CA ALA A 41 4.55 -1.68 -11.31
C ALA A 41 4.68 -0.25 -10.80
N GLN A 42 5.32 -0.10 -9.64
CA GLN A 42 5.57 1.18 -9.01
C GLN A 42 7.07 1.36 -8.86
N ARG A 43 7.55 2.58 -9.14
CA ARG A 43 8.95 2.93 -8.94
C ARG A 43 9.22 3.12 -7.44
N TRP A 44 10.41 2.75 -7.00
CA TRP A 44 10.85 2.97 -5.64
C TRP A 44 12.16 3.76 -5.64
N GLY A 45 12.04 5.10 -5.57
CA GLY A 45 13.18 5.99 -5.60
C GLY A 45 14.09 5.74 -6.81
N ALA A 46 15.40 5.68 -6.57
CA ALA A 46 16.42 5.41 -7.58
C ALA A 46 16.81 3.94 -7.66
N THR A 47 16.03 3.03 -7.07
CA THR A 47 16.36 1.59 -7.08
C THR A 47 16.26 1.01 -8.50
N SER A 48 17.07 -0.02 -8.75
CA SER A 48 17.10 -0.70 -10.05
C SER A 48 15.83 -1.49 -10.28
N TRP A 49 15.44 -1.60 -11.55
CA TRP A 49 14.31 -2.40 -12.03
C TRP A 49 14.78 -3.73 -12.61
N GLY A 50 13.83 -4.60 -12.87
CA GLY A 50 14.08 -5.84 -13.59
C GLY A 50 14.35 -7.03 -12.68
N PHE A 51 14.01 -6.94 -11.41
CA PHE A 51 14.22 -8.03 -10.45
C PHE A 51 13.56 -9.33 -10.92
N CYS A 52 12.31 -9.27 -11.34
CA CYS A 52 11.55 -10.46 -11.75
C CYS A 52 12.10 -11.07 -13.04
N LYS A 53 12.60 -10.25 -13.96
CA LYS A 53 13.25 -10.71 -15.17
C LYS A 53 14.56 -11.44 -14.85
N ASP A 54 15.33 -10.92 -13.89
CA ASP A 54 16.64 -11.44 -13.52
C ASP A 54 16.56 -12.68 -12.61
N HIS A 55 15.42 -12.91 -11.96
CA HIS A 55 15.23 -14.00 -11.00
C HIS A 55 14.11 -14.91 -11.49
N LYS A 56 14.50 -16.08 -11.99
CA LYS A 56 13.62 -17.03 -12.66
C LYS A 56 12.42 -17.44 -11.80
N GLU A 57 12.61 -17.61 -10.51
CA GLU A 57 11.57 -17.98 -9.55
C GLU A 57 10.48 -16.92 -9.39
N TRP A 58 10.72 -15.69 -9.85
CA TRP A 58 9.78 -14.57 -9.76
C TRP A 58 9.23 -14.14 -11.12
N ASN A 59 9.62 -14.82 -12.22
CA ASN A 59 9.15 -14.45 -13.56
C ASN A 59 7.63 -14.49 -13.69
N PHE A 60 6.97 -15.38 -12.93
CA PHE A 60 5.51 -15.53 -13.02
C PHE A 60 4.75 -14.25 -12.68
N LEU A 61 5.34 -13.34 -11.89
CA LEU A 61 4.70 -12.06 -11.56
C LEU A 61 4.52 -11.17 -12.79
N LEU A 62 5.42 -11.26 -13.76
CA LEU A 62 5.34 -10.45 -14.99
C LEU A 62 4.09 -10.78 -15.80
N GLU A 63 3.60 -12.02 -15.72
CA GLU A 63 2.37 -12.45 -16.42
C GLU A 63 1.12 -11.80 -15.83
N HIS A 64 1.19 -11.34 -14.58
CA HIS A 64 0.08 -10.67 -13.90
C HIS A 64 0.08 -9.16 -14.10
N GLN A 65 1.12 -8.59 -14.68
CA GLN A 65 1.20 -7.14 -14.89
C GLN A 65 0.17 -6.67 -15.91
N LEU A 66 -0.53 -5.57 -15.58
CA LEU A 66 -1.51 -4.96 -16.48
C LEU A 66 -0.84 -4.47 -17.77
N PRO A 67 -1.51 -4.66 -18.94
CA PRO A 67 -0.99 -4.13 -20.21
C PRO A 67 -0.74 -2.62 -20.08
N GLU A 68 0.43 -2.17 -20.58
CA GLU A 68 0.87 -0.77 -20.50
C GLU A 68 0.89 -0.22 -19.07
N ASN A 69 0.86 -1.09 -18.06
CA ASN A 69 0.84 -0.72 -16.64
C ASN A 69 -0.32 0.24 -16.31
N ARG A 70 -1.50 0.01 -16.88
CA ARG A 70 -2.65 0.91 -16.78
C ARG A 70 -3.93 0.18 -16.40
N LEU A 71 -4.76 0.83 -15.56
CA LEU A 71 -6.09 0.36 -15.25
C LEU A 71 -7.06 0.71 -16.40
N THR A 72 -7.91 -0.25 -16.77
CA THR A 72 -8.98 -0.07 -17.76
C THR A 72 -10.36 -0.04 -17.10
N ALA A 73 -10.46 -0.48 -15.84
CA ALA A 73 -11.73 -0.50 -15.08
C ALA A 73 -11.42 -0.40 -13.59
N GLN A 74 -12.43 -0.04 -12.79
CA GLN A 74 -12.27 -0.02 -11.34
C GLN A 74 -12.17 -1.46 -10.81
N PRO A 75 -11.09 -1.80 -10.07
CA PRO A 75 -10.95 -3.13 -9.49
C PRO A 75 -11.91 -3.32 -8.30
N ASP A 76 -12.26 -4.57 -8.03
CA ASP A 76 -13.04 -4.91 -6.84
C ASP A 76 -12.22 -4.64 -5.58
N ILE A 77 -10.93 -5.02 -5.59
CA ILE A 77 -9.99 -4.76 -4.50
C ILE A 77 -8.76 -4.06 -5.07
N TRP A 78 -8.35 -3.00 -4.41
CA TRP A 78 -7.15 -2.23 -4.73
C TRP A 78 -6.22 -2.22 -3.52
N MET A 79 -4.96 -2.62 -3.73
CA MET A 79 -3.93 -2.55 -2.70
C MET A 79 -2.76 -1.71 -3.20
N GLN A 80 -2.29 -0.80 -2.37
CA GLN A 80 -1.04 -0.08 -2.61
C GLN A 80 -0.02 -0.45 -1.53
N ILE A 81 1.18 -0.78 -1.97
CA ILE A 81 2.31 -1.07 -1.08
C ILE A 81 3.33 0.06 -1.29
N THR A 82 3.29 1.05 -0.41
CA THR A 82 4.11 2.26 -0.51
C THR A 82 4.04 3.06 0.79
N ILE A 83 4.59 4.28 0.79
CA ILE A 83 4.44 5.18 1.93
C ILE A 83 3.01 5.73 1.98
N PRO A 84 2.44 5.92 3.18
CA PRO A 84 1.00 6.20 3.32
C PRO A 84 0.47 7.48 2.66
N ASN A 85 1.30 8.50 2.51
CA ASN A 85 0.85 9.74 1.86
C ASN A 85 0.51 9.55 0.38
N GLU A 86 0.96 8.45 -0.23
CA GLU A 86 0.66 8.10 -1.62
C GLU A 86 -0.61 7.25 -1.78
N PHE A 87 -1.23 6.82 -0.68
CA PHE A 87 -2.41 5.97 -0.73
C PHE A 87 -3.61 6.69 -1.37
N GLN A 88 -4.28 5.99 -2.29
CA GLN A 88 -5.49 6.49 -2.95
C GLN A 88 -6.55 5.39 -3.01
N ALA A 89 -7.82 5.79 -2.84
CA ALA A 89 -8.95 4.87 -2.90
C ALA A 89 -9.42 4.70 -4.35
N VAL A 90 -8.82 3.75 -5.05
CA VAL A 90 -9.06 3.51 -6.49
C VAL A 90 -10.10 2.41 -6.72
N GLY A 91 -10.12 1.39 -5.88
CA GLY A 91 -11.01 0.24 -5.99
C GLY A 91 -12.30 0.39 -5.20
N LYS A 92 -13.14 -0.63 -5.28
CA LYS A 92 -14.35 -0.70 -4.46
C LYS A 92 -14.02 -0.95 -2.99
N TYR A 93 -12.96 -1.74 -2.73
CA TYR A 93 -12.37 -1.93 -1.41
C TYR A 93 -10.87 -1.66 -1.50
N ASN A 94 -10.33 -0.88 -0.56
CA ASN A 94 -8.98 -0.34 -0.67
C ASN A 94 -8.13 -0.73 0.53
N ILE A 95 -6.94 -1.27 0.27
CA ILE A 95 -5.98 -1.71 1.29
C ILE A 95 -4.68 -0.92 1.10
N GLY A 96 -4.24 -0.24 2.15
CA GLY A 96 -2.93 0.39 2.20
C GLY A 96 -1.96 -0.51 2.96
N CYS A 97 -0.80 -0.79 2.37
CA CYS A 97 0.23 -1.59 3.00
C CYS A 97 1.53 -0.80 3.07
N THR A 98 2.06 -0.65 4.28
CA THR A 98 3.32 0.06 4.49
C THR A 98 4.21 -0.73 5.46
N ALA A 99 5.52 -0.59 5.31
CA ALA A 99 6.46 -1.18 6.25
C ALA A 99 6.44 -0.46 7.61
N GLY A 100 5.83 0.73 7.64
CA GLY A 100 5.77 1.53 8.85
C GLY A 100 6.95 2.49 8.96
N ILE A 101 7.22 2.91 10.17
CA ILE A 101 8.25 3.90 10.46
C ILE A 101 9.16 3.39 11.59
N GLU A 102 10.38 3.87 11.60
CA GLU A 102 11.34 3.56 12.66
C GLU A 102 11.35 4.63 13.76
N ALA A 103 10.70 5.78 13.50
CA ALA A 103 10.58 6.87 14.45
C ALA A 103 9.33 6.72 15.33
N THR A 104 9.27 7.44 16.44
CA THR A 104 8.13 7.42 17.36
C THR A 104 6.97 8.31 16.91
N VAL A 105 7.16 9.10 15.86
CA VAL A 105 6.15 10.03 15.33
C VAL A 105 6.11 9.94 13.81
N CYS A 106 4.91 9.92 13.25
CA CYS A 106 4.72 9.96 11.79
C CYS A 106 4.13 11.31 11.36
N LYS A 107 4.24 11.61 10.06
CA LYS A 107 3.72 12.87 9.51
C LYS A 107 2.19 12.84 9.40
N PRO A 108 1.50 14.00 9.56
CA PRO A 108 0.05 14.04 9.40
C PRO A 108 -0.45 13.53 8.05
N GLU A 109 0.30 13.79 6.97
CA GLU A 109 -0.05 13.34 5.62
C GLU A 109 -0.13 11.81 5.53
N TRP A 110 0.66 11.09 6.35
CA TRP A 110 0.61 9.64 6.40
C TRP A 110 -0.70 9.15 7.01
N ILE A 111 -1.14 9.79 8.09
CA ILE A 111 -2.42 9.46 8.73
C ILE A 111 -3.59 9.75 7.78
N GLU A 112 -3.55 10.89 7.10
CA GLU A 112 -4.57 11.23 6.09
C GLU A 112 -4.62 10.20 4.98
N GLY A 113 -3.45 9.74 4.51
CA GLY A 113 -3.36 8.70 3.49
C GLY A 113 -3.97 7.39 3.95
N MET A 114 -3.64 6.95 5.17
CA MET A 114 -4.19 5.72 5.75
C MET A 114 -5.71 5.80 5.93
N ASN A 115 -6.23 6.97 6.29
CA ASN A 115 -7.67 7.18 6.47
C ASN A 115 -8.45 7.12 5.15
N ARG A 116 -7.79 7.26 4.00
CA ARG A 116 -8.43 7.08 2.70
C ARG A 116 -8.70 5.62 2.37
N MET A 117 -8.09 4.69 3.09
CA MET A 117 -8.19 3.26 2.81
C MET A 117 -9.20 2.58 3.72
N ASN A 118 -9.78 1.49 3.25
CA ASN A 118 -10.72 0.69 4.04
C ASN A 118 -10.01 -0.18 5.09
N MET A 119 -8.77 -0.56 4.81
CA MET A 119 -7.92 -1.36 5.68
C MET A 119 -6.47 -0.96 5.48
N ASN A 120 -5.68 -0.99 6.53
CA ASN A 120 -4.24 -0.73 6.46
C ASN A 120 -3.47 -1.89 7.08
N TRP A 121 -2.40 -2.31 6.40
CA TRP A 121 -1.50 -3.35 6.86
C TRP A 121 -0.13 -2.75 7.18
N VAL A 122 0.37 -3.10 8.35
CA VAL A 122 1.73 -2.72 8.79
C VAL A 122 2.50 -3.98 9.18
N SER A 123 3.83 -3.87 9.22
CA SER A 123 4.71 -5.03 9.44
C SER A 123 5.00 -5.34 10.90
N SER A 124 4.64 -4.45 11.83
CA SER A 124 4.96 -4.64 13.25
C SER A 124 3.93 -4.03 14.17
N LYS A 125 3.85 -4.56 15.40
CA LYS A 125 3.01 -3.99 16.45
C LYS A 125 3.47 -2.59 16.85
N PHE A 126 4.77 -2.33 16.77
CA PHE A 126 5.36 -1.02 17.04
C PHE A 126 4.82 0.04 16.08
N SER A 127 4.84 -0.25 14.78
CA SER A 127 4.28 0.65 13.77
C SER A 127 2.78 0.87 13.96
N LYS A 128 2.03 -0.19 14.23
CA LYS A 128 0.60 -0.09 14.50
C LYS A 128 0.32 0.86 15.65
N LYS A 129 1.04 0.71 16.75
CA LYS A 129 0.87 1.55 17.93
C LYS A 129 1.17 3.03 17.62
N ILE A 130 2.24 3.30 16.90
CA ILE A 130 2.61 4.68 16.54
C ILE A 130 1.49 5.34 15.71
N PHE A 131 0.98 4.64 14.70
CA PHE A 131 -0.10 5.19 13.88
C PHE A 131 -1.39 5.40 14.66
N GLU A 132 -1.72 4.52 15.60
CA GLU A 132 -2.92 4.62 16.41
C GLU A 132 -2.83 5.75 17.47
N ASP A 133 -1.63 5.97 18.02
CA ASP A 133 -1.44 6.93 19.12
C ASP A 133 -1.22 8.37 18.66
N VAL A 134 -0.91 8.60 17.38
CA VAL A 134 -0.60 9.91 16.85
C VAL A 134 -1.89 10.70 16.60
N SER A 135 -1.86 11.98 17.01
CA SER A 135 -2.95 12.92 16.77
C SER A 135 -2.36 14.28 16.43
N TYR A 136 -2.90 14.94 15.42
CA TYR A 136 -2.48 16.25 14.98
C TYR A 136 -3.67 17.19 14.90
N SER A 137 -3.47 18.45 15.30
CA SER A 137 -4.50 19.49 15.17
C SER A 137 -4.18 20.37 13.97
N LYS A 138 -5.17 20.57 13.09
CA LYS A 138 -5.09 21.55 12.01
C LYS A 138 -5.60 22.86 12.53
N GLN A 139 -4.81 23.93 12.37
CA GLN A 139 -5.15 25.28 12.85
C GLN A 139 -5.35 26.24 11.68
N ASP A 140 -6.28 27.18 11.86
CA ASP A 140 -6.44 28.30 10.94
C ASP A 140 -5.19 29.19 11.03
N PRO A 141 -4.49 29.47 9.92
CA PRO A 141 -3.30 30.32 9.95
C PRO A 141 -3.53 31.73 10.43
N LYS A 142 -4.77 32.25 10.30
CA LYS A 142 -5.12 33.60 10.70
C LYS A 142 -5.55 33.73 12.17
N THR A 143 -6.39 32.78 12.63
CA THR A 143 -6.96 32.83 13.97
C THR A 143 -6.27 31.90 14.96
N LYS A 144 -5.45 30.95 14.47
CA LYS A 144 -4.81 29.92 15.26
C LYS A 144 -5.78 28.99 16.00
N GLN A 145 -7.04 28.97 15.57
CA GLN A 145 -8.04 28.08 16.13
C GLN A 145 -7.93 26.70 15.49
N THR A 146 -8.19 25.66 16.29
CA THR A 146 -8.21 24.29 15.79
C THR A 146 -9.41 24.09 14.87
N ILE A 147 -9.14 23.81 13.58
CA ILE A 147 -10.18 23.55 12.59
C ILE A 147 -10.55 22.07 12.58
N ALA A 148 -9.56 21.18 12.70
CA ALA A 148 -9.75 19.74 12.63
C ALA A 148 -8.64 19.02 13.38
N GLU A 149 -8.94 17.80 13.83
CA GLU A 149 -7.97 16.89 14.42
C GLU A 149 -7.67 15.77 13.44
N VAL A 150 -6.38 15.49 13.20
CA VAL A 150 -5.94 14.41 12.29
C VAL A 150 -5.47 13.24 13.14
N LYS A 151 -6.23 12.16 13.12
CA LYS A 151 -5.88 10.90 13.79
C LYS A 151 -6.35 9.73 12.96
N LEU A 152 -5.77 8.56 13.20
CA LEU A 152 -6.15 7.35 12.47
C LEU A 152 -7.56 6.89 12.88
N ILE A 153 -8.46 6.84 11.90
CA ILE A 153 -9.82 6.33 12.07
C ILE A 153 -10.05 5.05 11.23
N ALA A 154 -9.23 4.83 10.22
CA ALA A 154 -9.31 3.62 9.39
C ALA A 154 -8.76 2.39 10.15
N PRO A 155 -9.29 1.18 9.88
CA PRO A 155 -8.76 -0.04 10.48
C PRO A 155 -7.30 -0.28 10.13
N ILE A 156 -6.55 -0.87 11.05
CA ILE A 156 -5.14 -1.21 10.88
C ILE A 156 -4.86 -2.60 11.46
N GLU A 157 -4.13 -3.42 10.71
CA GLU A 157 -3.75 -4.77 11.11
C GLU A 157 -2.25 -5.01 10.91
N VAL A 158 -1.68 -5.86 11.77
CA VAL A 158 -0.29 -6.27 11.64
C VAL A 158 -0.22 -7.53 10.79
N VAL A 159 0.54 -7.44 9.70
CA VAL A 159 0.76 -8.57 8.77
C VAL A 159 2.27 -8.77 8.68
N PHE A 160 2.73 -9.87 9.24
CA PHE A 160 4.14 -10.22 9.26
C PHE A 160 4.63 -10.81 7.96
#